data_e18397e42d901343ec90090e41bf64c4
#
_entry.id   e18397e42d901343ec90090e41bf64c4
#
_cell.length_a   1.000
_cell.length_b   1.000
_cell.length_c   1.000
_cell.angle_alpha   90.00
_cell.angle_beta   90.00
_cell.angle_gamma   90.00
#
_symmetry.space_group_name_H-M   'P 1'
#
loop_
_entity.id
_entity.type
_entity.pdbx_description
1 polymer ?
#
loop_
_entity_poly.entity_id
_entity_poly.type
_entity_poly.pdbx_seq_one_letter_code
_entity_poly.pdbx_strand_id
1 'polypeptide(L)'
;EIKGVTSNVKSENVSQLDVHYQTYLEEREVEESKVKALLIMNPFRNKPLDQRDPIHEKQIKLAKRNESLIISTYTLLKLFEEFRNEKRTSEECANLLFNHAGLLEIG
;
A
#
# COMPACT_ATOMS: atom_id res chain seq x y z
N GLU A 1 3.65 -5.10 -4.50
CA GLU A 1 2.72 -6.10 -5.03
C GLU A 1 1.34 -5.52 -5.26
N ILE A 2 0.66 -6.02 -6.28
CA ILE A 2 -0.71 -5.62 -6.64
C ILE A 2 -1.59 -6.87 -6.57
N LYS A 3 -2.67 -6.82 -5.78
CA LYS A 3 -3.59 -7.95 -5.62
C LYS A 3 -5.05 -7.52 -5.64
N GLY A 4 -5.87 -8.22 -6.45
CA GLY A 4 -7.31 -8.09 -6.41
C GLY A 4 -7.91 -9.36 -5.82
N VAL A 5 -8.68 -9.24 -4.74
CA VAL A 5 -9.24 -10.37 -4.01
C VAL A 5 -10.72 -10.14 -3.71
N THR A 6 -11.45 -11.23 -3.46
CA THR A 6 -12.87 -11.16 -3.11
C THR A 6 -13.10 -11.04 -1.60
N SER A 7 -12.04 -11.17 -0.81
CA SER A 7 -12.06 -11.04 0.66
C SER A 7 -11.28 -9.81 1.10
N ASN A 8 -11.21 -9.59 2.41
CA ASN A 8 -10.39 -8.53 2.98
C ASN A 8 -8.89 -8.86 2.86
N VAL A 9 -8.05 -7.88 3.14
CA VAL A 9 -6.60 -8.06 3.22
C VAL A 9 -6.29 -9.03 4.35
N LYS A 10 -5.46 -10.03 4.06
CA LYS A 10 -5.08 -11.06 5.03
C LYS A 10 -3.68 -10.79 5.59
N SER A 11 -3.42 -11.28 6.81
CA SER A 11 -2.10 -11.15 7.43
C SER A 11 -0.99 -11.76 6.56
N GLU A 12 -1.28 -12.86 5.87
CA GLU A 12 -0.32 -13.48 4.96
C GLU A 12 0.09 -12.57 3.81
N ASN A 13 -0.83 -11.71 3.32
CA ASN A 13 -0.50 -10.74 2.27
C ASN A 13 0.57 -9.76 2.76
N VAL A 14 0.40 -9.24 3.97
CA VAL A 14 1.34 -8.29 4.57
C VAL A 14 2.66 -8.98 4.92
N SER A 15 2.60 -10.19 5.45
CA SER A 15 3.81 -10.96 5.81
C SER A 15 4.61 -11.36 4.58
N GLN A 16 3.97 -11.76 3.50
CA GLN A 16 4.65 -12.07 2.23
C GLN A 16 5.35 -10.84 1.65
N LEU A 17 4.70 -9.68 1.76
CA LEU A 17 5.32 -8.43 1.31
C LEU A 17 6.63 -8.17 2.04
N ASP A 18 6.66 -8.38 3.36
CA ASP A 18 7.86 -8.18 4.15
C ASP A 18 8.96 -9.18 3.75
N VAL A 19 8.61 -10.44 3.54
CA VAL A 19 9.55 -11.45 3.06
C VAL A 19 10.17 -11.04 1.72
N HIS A 20 9.35 -10.60 0.78
CA HIS A 20 9.82 -10.15 -0.53
C HIS A 20 10.73 -8.92 -0.41
N TYR A 21 10.38 -8.01 0.50
CA TYR A 21 11.17 -6.80 0.76
C TYR A 21 12.56 -7.15 1.31
N GLN A 22 12.63 -8.02 2.33
CA GLN A 22 13.89 -8.45 2.93
C GLN A 22 14.76 -9.19 1.91
N THR A 23 14.16 -10.08 1.12
CA THR A 23 14.86 -10.81 0.06
C THR A 23 15.44 -9.86 -0.98
N TYR A 24 14.66 -8.85 -1.38
CA TYR A 24 15.12 -7.83 -2.33
C TYR A 24 16.35 -7.07 -1.79
N LEU A 25 16.30 -6.65 -0.53
CA LEU A 25 17.42 -5.94 0.10
C LEU A 25 18.70 -6.79 0.11
N GLU A 26 18.56 -8.09 0.46
CA GLU A 26 19.70 -9.01 0.48
C GLU A 26 20.29 -9.25 -0.91
N GLU A 27 19.43 -9.52 -1.89
CA GLU A 27 19.88 -9.84 -3.26
C GLU A 27 20.47 -8.64 -3.99
N ARG A 28 19.96 -7.43 -3.73
CA ARG A 28 20.36 -6.22 -4.44
C ARG A 28 21.40 -5.39 -3.70
N GLU A 29 21.70 -5.72 -2.45
CA GLU A 29 22.64 -4.97 -1.63
C GLU A 29 22.30 -3.47 -1.56
N VAL A 30 21.01 -3.16 -1.48
CA VAL A 30 20.50 -1.78 -1.43
C VAL A 30 20.24 -1.36 0.02
N GLU A 31 20.51 -0.10 0.34
CA GLU A 31 20.22 0.43 1.67
C GLU A 31 18.70 0.44 1.92
N GLU A 32 18.30 -0.01 3.11
CA GLU A 32 16.91 -0.08 3.53
C GLU A 32 16.17 1.24 3.39
N SER A 33 16.85 2.36 3.68
CA SER A 33 16.27 3.70 3.59
C SER A 33 15.88 4.12 2.18
N LYS A 34 16.35 3.42 1.15
CA LYS A 34 16.08 3.74 -0.25
C LYS A 34 14.98 2.90 -0.88
N VAL A 35 14.40 1.97 -0.12
CA VAL A 35 13.40 1.03 -0.63
C VAL A 35 12.17 1.06 0.26
N LYS A 36 10.99 1.11 -0.36
CA LYS A 36 9.71 1.06 0.35
C LYS A 36 8.91 -0.13 -0.13
N ALA A 37 8.47 -0.96 0.80
CA ALA A 37 7.56 -2.06 0.51
C ALA A 37 6.14 -1.53 0.38
N LEU A 38 5.48 -1.85 -0.72
CA LEU A 38 4.16 -1.33 -1.07
C LEU A 38 3.24 -2.48 -1.50
N LEU A 39 2.11 -2.61 -0.83
CA LEU A 39 1.06 -3.56 -1.19
C LEU A 39 -0.14 -2.78 -1.73
N ILE A 40 -0.42 -2.96 -3.01
CA ILE A 40 -1.59 -2.36 -3.65
C ILE A 40 -2.69 -3.42 -3.66
N MET A 41 -3.79 -3.15 -2.97
CA MET A 41 -4.88 -4.11 -2.80
C MET A 41 -6.17 -3.59 -3.38
N ASN A 42 -6.93 -4.49 -3.99
CA ASN A 42 -8.31 -4.25 -4.38
C ASN A 42 -9.19 -5.26 -3.62
N PRO A 43 -9.39 -5.08 -2.30
CA PRO A 43 -10.15 -6.03 -1.50
C PRO A 43 -11.64 -5.95 -1.85
N PHE A 44 -12.36 -7.07 -1.68
CA PHE A 44 -13.78 -7.16 -2.03
C PHE A 44 -14.08 -6.68 -3.45
N ARG A 45 -13.24 -7.07 -4.40
CA ARG A 45 -13.32 -6.63 -5.81
C ARG A 45 -14.67 -6.91 -6.47
N ASN A 46 -15.45 -7.84 -5.93
CA ASN A 46 -16.78 -8.21 -6.43
C ASN A 46 -17.91 -7.38 -5.82
N LYS A 47 -17.58 -6.39 -4.97
CA LYS A 47 -18.56 -5.50 -4.33
C LYS A 47 -18.35 -4.06 -4.77
N PRO A 48 -19.43 -3.25 -4.84
CA PRO A 48 -19.30 -1.81 -5.04
C PRO A 48 -18.46 -1.17 -3.94
N LEU A 49 -17.76 -0.07 -4.26
CA LEU A 49 -16.85 0.60 -3.33
C LEU A 49 -17.50 0.99 -2.01
N ASP A 50 -18.75 1.46 -2.05
CA ASP A 50 -19.50 1.89 -0.86
C ASP A 50 -19.97 0.73 0.02
N GLN A 51 -19.87 -0.51 -0.48
CA GLN A 51 -20.28 -1.72 0.24
C GLN A 51 -19.10 -2.56 0.71
N ARG A 52 -17.88 -2.08 0.54
CA ARG A 52 -16.67 -2.79 0.95
C ARG A 52 -16.37 -2.50 2.41
N ASP A 53 -16.08 -3.55 3.18
CA ASP A 53 -15.64 -3.40 4.56
C ASP A 53 -14.24 -2.77 4.59
N PRO A 54 -13.92 -1.98 5.64
CA PRO A 54 -12.57 -1.43 5.77
C PRO A 54 -11.55 -2.55 6.01
N ILE A 55 -10.30 -2.27 5.67
CA ILE A 55 -9.19 -3.17 5.96
C ILE A 55 -9.06 -3.32 7.48
N HIS A 56 -8.90 -4.55 7.97
CA HIS A 56 -8.81 -4.82 9.40
C HIS A 56 -7.63 -4.08 10.03
N GLU A 57 -7.89 -3.46 11.17
CA GLU A 57 -6.89 -2.72 11.92
C GLU A 57 -5.66 -3.55 12.27
N LYS A 58 -5.86 -4.84 12.51
CA LYS A 58 -4.77 -5.79 12.79
C LYS A 58 -3.75 -5.83 11.65
N GLN A 59 -4.21 -5.81 10.41
CA GLN A 59 -3.33 -5.81 9.25
C GLN A 59 -2.62 -4.47 9.08
N ILE A 60 -3.32 -3.39 9.38
CA ILE A 60 -2.73 -2.04 9.36
C ILE A 60 -1.61 -1.93 10.39
N LYS A 61 -1.81 -2.46 11.60
CA LYS A 61 -0.80 -2.48 12.65
C LYS A 61 0.43 -3.31 12.26
N LEU A 62 0.20 -4.45 11.60
CA LEU A 62 1.30 -5.29 11.12
C LEU A 62 2.13 -4.55 10.07
N ALA A 63 1.47 -3.88 9.13
CA ALA A 63 2.15 -3.09 8.11
C ALA A 63 2.95 -1.94 8.74
N LYS A 64 2.40 -1.26 9.74
CA LYS A 64 3.12 -0.20 10.48
C LYS A 64 4.38 -0.74 11.15
N ARG A 65 4.28 -1.91 11.78
CA ARG A 65 5.43 -2.54 12.43
C ARG A 65 6.52 -2.90 11.43
N ASN A 66 6.14 -3.32 10.24
CA ASN A 66 7.07 -3.69 9.17
C ASN A 66 7.52 -2.48 8.34
N GLU A 67 7.04 -1.29 8.67
CA GLU A 67 7.30 -0.05 7.92
C GLU A 67 6.91 -0.16 6.44
N SER A 68 5.90 -0.98 6.16
CA SER A 68 5.35 -1.14 4.82
C SER A 68 4.05 -0.35 4.65
N LEU A 69 3.66 -0.15 3.40
CA LEU A 69 2.46 0.61 3.04
C LEU A 69 1.41 -0.31 2.42
N ILE A 70 0.18 -0.16 2.88
CA ILE A 70 -0.99 -0.74 2.22
C ILE A 70 -1.75 0.42 1.58
N ILE A 71 -2.08 0.30 0.31
CA ILE A 71 -2.88 1.29 -0.40
C ILE A 71 -3.88 0.55 -1.29
N SER A 72 -5.13 1.01 -1.30
CA SER A 72 -6.12 0.43 -2.21
C SER A 72 -5.90 0.93 -3.63
N THR A 73 -6.32 0.14 -4.60
CA THR A 73 -6.28 0.56 -6.00
C THR A 73 -7.06 1.86 -6.20
N TYR A 74 -8.21 1.99 -5.53
CA TYR A 74 -9.02 3.21 -5.59
C TYR A 74 -8.25 4.44 -5.10
N THR A 75 -7.58 4.33 -3.95
CA THR A 75 -6.79 5.45 -3.39
C THR A 75 -5.63 5.82 -4.29
N LEU A 76 -4.96 4.82 -4.88
CA LEU A 76 -3.87 5.05 -5.81
C LEU A 76 -4.33 5.80 -7.06
N LEU A 77 -5.47 5.40 -7.63
CA LEU A 77 -6.06 6.08 -8.78
C LEU A 77 -6.45 7.52 -8.45
N LYS A 78 -6.98 7.74 -7.24
CA LYS A 78 -7.34 9.08 -6.77
C LYS A 78 -6.11 9.97 -6.63
N LEU A 79 -5.03 9.42 -6.08
CA LEU A 79 -3.75 10.14 -5.98
C LEU A 79 -3.20 10.51 -7.36
N PHE A 80 -3.27 9.57 -8.31
CA PHE A 80 -2.86 9.80 -9.69
C PHE A 80 -3.70 10.90 -10.35
N GLU A 81 -5.01 10.90 -10.11
CA GLU A 81 -5.90 11.95 -10.64
C GLU A 81 -5.55 13.32 -10.08
N GLU A 82 -5.26 13.43 -8.79
CA GLU A 82 -4.83 14.68 -8.17
C GLU A 82 -3.51 15.18 -8.76
N PHE A 83 -2.57 14.28 -9.01
CA PHE A 83 -1.32 14.61 -9.67
C PHE A 83 -1.57 15.14 -11.09
N ARG A 84 -2.39 14.43 -11.86
CA ARG A 84 -2.72 14.79 -13.24
C ARG A 84 -3.42 16.16 -13.33
N ASN A 85 -4.25 16.48 -12.35
CA ASN A 85 -4.99 17.75 -12.26
C ASN A 85 -4.20 18.85 -11.56
N GLU A 86 -2.91 18.66 -11.38
CA GLU A 86 -1.98 19.64 -10.77
C GLU A 86 -2.33 20.02 -9.33
N LYS A 87 -3.11 19.19 -8.63
CA LYS A 87 -3.41 19.39 -7.20
C LYS A 87 -2.28 18.93 -6.30
N ARG A 88 -1.42 18.05 -6.80
CA ARG A 88 -0.24 17.55 -6.12
C ARG A 88 0.92 17.42 -7.10
N THR A 89 2.13 17.73 -6.63
CA THR A 89 3.34 17.52 -7.43
C THR A 89 3.78 16.07 -7.36
N SER A 90 4.66 15.64 -8.27
CA SER A 90 5.25 14.30 -8.23
C SER A 90 6.01 14.06 -6.94
N GLU A 91 6.70 15.09 -6.42
CA GLU A 91 7.43 15.03 -5.17
C GLU A 91 6.48 14.80 -3.98
N GLU A 92 5.36 15.50 -3.93
CA GLU A 92 4.35 15.31 -2.88
C GLU A 92 3.78 13.89 -2.92
N CYS A 93 3.48 13.37 -4.10
CA CYS A 93 2.99 12.00 -4.26
C CYS A 93 4.02 10.97 -3.78
N ALA A 94 5.27 11.14 -4.19
CA ALA A 94 6.35 10.26 -3.78
C ALA A 94 6.56 10.29 -2.26
N ASN A 95 6.51 11.46 -1.64
CA ASN A 95 6.64 11.61 -0.20
C ASN A 95 5.50 10.93 0.56
N LEU A 96 4.26 11.04 0.08
CA LEU A 96 3.13 10.36 0.68
C LEU A 96 3.32 8.84 0.67
N LEU A 97 3.73 8.29 -0.47
CA LEU A 97 3.92 6.85 -0.62
C LEU A 97 5.12 6.35 0.18
N PHE A 98 6.20 7.11 0.23
CA PHE A 98 7.46 6.68 0.84
C PHE A 98 7.47 6.84 2.36
N ASN A 99 6.86 7.91 2.87
CA ASN A 99 6.95 8.25 4.28
C ASN A 99 5.77 7.75 5.13
N HIS A 100 4.76 7.15 4.52
CA HIS A 100 3.62 6.62 5.26
C HIS A 100 3.80 5.13 5.53
N ALA A 101 3.51 4.70 6.75
CA ALA A 101 3.48 3.28 7.11
C ALA A 101 2.07 2.91 7.55
N GLY A 102 1.63 1.70 7.18
CA GLY A 102 0.28 1.22 7.43
C GLY A 102 -0.62 1.48 6.23
N LEU A 103 -1.85 1.91 6.47
CA LEU A 103 -2.81 2.18 5.39
C LEU A 103 -2.78 3.67 5.02
N LEU A 104 -2.61 3.95 3.74
CA LEU A 104 -2.74 5.31 3.21
C LEU A 104 -4.15 5.52 2.67
N GLU A 105 -4.82 6.54 3.18
CA GLU A 105 -6.10 7.00 2.68
C GLU A 105 -6.02 8.49 2.37
N ILE A 106 -6.62 8.91 1.26
CA ILE A 106 -6.75 10.32 0.91
C ILE A 106 -8.23 10.63 0.70
N GLY A 107 -8.71 11.62 1.39
CA GLY A 107 -10.12 12.00 1.39
C GLY A 107 -10.51 12.94 0.31
#